data_a87c9d5b538e3133d618118969cd97da
#
_entry.id   a87c9d5b538e3133d618118969cd97da
#
_cell.length_a   1.000
_cell.length_b   1.000
_cell.length_c   1.000
_cell.angle_alpha   90.00
_cell.angle_beta   90.00
_cell.angle_gamma   90.00
#
_symmetry.space_group_name_H-M   'P 1'
#
loop_
_entity.id
_entity.type
_entity.pdbx_description
1 polymer ?
#
loop_
_entity_poly.entity_id
_entity_poly.type
_entity_poly.pdbx_seq_one_letter_code
_entity_poly.pdbx_strand_id
1 'polypeptide(L)'
;MKDYAYSNPKFSAIALRYFNPIGAHPSGLIGESPNDIPNNLMPYIMRVANGHLPFLGIFGNDYDTVDGTGVRDYIHVMDLAKGHTAALDKKDEIRGYHIFNLGTG
;
A
#
# COMPACT_ATOMS: atom_id res chain seq x y z
N MET A 1 18.14 -6.28 -7.89
CA MET A 1 18.38 -4.82 -7.82
C MET A 1 19.61 -4.48 -6.98
N LYS A 2 19.75 -5.00 -5.75
CA LYS A 2 20.90 -4.72 -4.88
C LYS A 2 22.24 -5.04 -5.54
N ASP A 3 22.40 -6.25 -6.08
CA ASP A 3 23.64 -6.70 -6.72
C ASP A 3 23.95 -5.92 -8.00
N TYR A 4 22.90 -5.54 -8.74
CA TYR A 4 23.06 -4.69 -9.91
C TYR A 4 23.52 -3.27 -9.55
N ALA A 5 22.95 -2.68 -8.49
CA ALA A 5 23.40 -1.37 -8.00
C ALA A 5 24.83 -1.40 -7.48
N TYR A 6 25.24 -2.52 -6.86
CA TYR A 6 26.62 -2.72 -6.40
C TYR A 6 27.63 -2.77 -7.56
N SER A 7 27.27 -3.48 -8.64
CA SER A 7 28.14 -3.60 -9.82
C SER A 7 28.10 -2.38 -10.75
N ASN A 8 27.12 -1.49 -10.60
CA ASN A 8 26.91 -0.32 -11.45
C ASN A 8 26.79 0.95 -10.62
N PRO A 9 27.89 1.65 -10.29
CA PRO A 9 27.88 2.82 -9.42
C PRO A 9 27.01 4.00 -9.90
N LYS A 10 26.68 4.03 -11.20
CA LYS A 10 25.79 5.05 -11.77
C LYS A 10 24.30 4.71 -11.61
N PHE A 11 23.98 3.47 -11.23
CA PHE A 11 22.60 3.03 -11.04
C PHE A 11 22.13 3.37 -9.63
N SER A 12 20.90 3.90 -9.55
CA SER A 12 20.20 4.12 -8.29
C SER A 12 18.88 3.39 -8.29
N ALA A 13 18.58 2.70 -7.21
CA ALA A 13 17.31 2.03 -7.01
C ALA A 13 16.75 2.34 -5.62
N ILE A 14 15.55 2.83 -5.57
CA ILE A 14 14.80 3.08 -4.34
C ILE A 14 13.65 2.09 -4.28
N ALA A 15 13.68 1.17 -3.33
CA ALA A 15 12.61 0.23 -3.08
C ALA A 15 11.71 0.79 -1.97
N LEU A 16 10.47 1.10 -2.31
CA LEU A 16 9.46 1.54 -1.35
C LEU A 16 8.63 0.32 -0.92
N ARG A 17 8.72 -0.05 0.36
CA ARG A 17 7.91 -1.10 0.97
C ARG A 17 6.74 -0.44 1.69
N TYR A 18 5.61 -0.39 1.03
CA TYR A 18 4.39 0.18 1.57
C TYR A 18 3.48 -0.89 2.18
N PHE A 19 2.72 -0.50 3.18
CA PHE A 19 1.78 -1.36 3.89
C PHE A 19 0.45 -1.46 3.11
N ASN A 20 -0.69 -1.39 3.75
CA ASN A 20 -1.98 -1.58 3.08
C ASN A 20 -2.53 -0.23 2.57
N PRO A 21 -2.43 0.07 1.26
CA PRO A 21 -2.99 1.32 0.74
C PRO A 21 -4.52 1.27 0.73
N ILE A 22 -5.13 2.38 1.17
CA ILE A 22 -6.58 2.58 1.18
C ILE A 22 -6.94 3.98 0.70
N GLY A 23 -8.23 4.20 0.48
CA GLY A 23 -8.76 5.50 0.06
C GLY A 23 -8.69 5.71 -1.45
N ALA A 24 -9.05 6.91 -1.88
CA ALA A 24 -9.09 7.32 -3.27
C ALA A 24 -8.69 8.79 -3.42
N HIS A 25 -8.53 9.24 -4.65
CA HIS A 25 -8.25 10.66 -4.92
C HIS A 25 -9.44 11.54 -4.50
N PRO A 26 -9.20 12.70 -3.85
CA PRO A 26 -10.27 13.56 -3.32
C PRO A 26 -11.26 14.06 -4.40
N SER A 27 -10.86 14.10 -5.66
CA SER A 27 -11.76 14.49 -6.76
C SER A 27 -12.90 13.49 -7.03
N GLY A 28 -12.78 12.24 -6.52
CA GLY A 28 -13.69 11.15 -6.86
C GLY A 28 -13.60 10.63 -8.31
N LEU A 29 -12.65 11.14 -9.11
CA LEU A 29 -12.49 10.75 -10.52
C LEU A 29 -11.53 9.56 -10.70
N ILE A 30 -10.76 9.26 -9.69
CA ILE A 30 -9.77 8.16 -9.67
C ILE A 30 -10.05 7.29 -8.45
N GLY A 31 -10.25 6.02 -8.68
CA GLY A 31 -10.54 5.04 -7.65
C GLY A 31 -10.11 3.63 -8.06
N GLU A 32 -10.55 2.65 -7.31
CA GLU A 32 -10.30 1.23 -7.55
C GLU A 32 -11.58 0.57 -8.06
N SER A 33 -11.48 -0.13 -9.18
CA SER A 33 -12.58 -0.90 -9.77
C SER A 33 -12.07 -2.28 -10.23
N PRO A 34 -11.91 -3.23 -9.31
CA PRO A 34 -11.45 -4.58 -9.64
C PRO A 34 -12.49 -5.31 -10.53
N ASN A 35 -12.01 -6.06 -11.52
CA ASN A 35 -12.86 -6.82 -12.45
C ASN A 35 -13.62 -7.95 -11.75
N ASP A 36 -13.01 -8.56 -10.74
CA ASP A 36 -13.56 -9.66 -9.96
C ASP A 36 -13.92 -9.24 -8.52
N ILE A 37 -14.26 -10.23 -7.66
CA ILE A 37 -14.45 -9.99 -6.24
C ILE A 37 -13.14 -9.51 -5.63
N PRO A 38 -13.12 -8.34 -4.94
CA PRO A 38 -11.90 -7.78 -4.37
C PRO A 38 -11.27 -8.72 -3.34
N ASN A 39 -9.95 -8.87 -3.40
CA ASN A 39 -9.19 -9.59 -2.39
C ASN A 39 -8.71 -8.67 -1.26
N ASN A 40 -8.73 -7.35 -1.48
CA ASN A 40 -8.37 -6.36 -0.48
C ASN A 40 -9.56 -5.99 0.40
N LEU A 41 -9.29 -5.71 1.67
CA LEU A 41 -10.31 -5.48 2.69
C LEU A 41 -11.23 -4.30 2.34
N MET A 42 -10.69 -3.11 2.05
CA MET A 42 -11.50 -1.91 1.85
C MET A 42 -12.43 -1.97 0.63
N PRO A 43 -11.98 -2.38 -0.56
CA PRO A 43 -12.88 -2.57 -1.69
C PRO A 43 -13.98 -3.60 -1.41
N TYR A 44 -13.68 -4.65 -0.64
CA TYR A 44 -14.68 -5.64 -0.23
C TYR A 44 -15.72 -5.04 0.71
N ILE A 45 -15.28 -4.32 1.75
CA ILE A 45 -16.16 -3.59 2.68
C ILE A 45 -17.08 -2.63 1.91
N MET A 46 -16.52 -1.87 0.97
CA MET A 46 -17.32 -0.93 0.16
C MET A 46 -18.37 -1.62 -0.69
N ARG A 47 -18.09 -2.81 -1.23
CA ARG A 47 -19.12 -3.61 -1.94
C ARG A 47 -20.22 -4.11 -1.01
N VAL A 48 -19.87 -4.48 0.22
CA VAL A 48 -20.88 -4.86 1.24
C VAL A 48 -21.73 -3.63 1.61
N ALA A 49 -21.09 -2.48 1.88
CA ALA A 49 -21.79 -1.25 2.23
C ALA A 49 -22.74 -0.77 1.13
N ASN A 50 -22.38 -0.99 -0.13
CA ASN A 50 -23.21 -0.63 -1.29
C ASN A 50 -24.25 -1.72 -1.66
N GLY A 51 -24.35 -2.79 -0.87
CA GLY A 51 -25.30 -3.89 -1.12
C GLY A 51 -24.94 -4.83 -2.30
N HIS A 52 -23.73 -4.71 -2.83
CA HIS A 52 -23.23 -5.58 -3.92
C HIS A 52 -22.77 -6.95 -3.40
N LEU A 53 -22.45 -7.06 -2.11
CA LEU A 53 -22.11 -8.31 -1.44
C LEU A 53 -22.95 -8.42 -0.16
N PRO A 54 -23.33 -9.65 0.25
CA PRO A 54 -24.28 -9.85 1.35
C PRO A 54 -23.68 -9.64 2.73
N PHE A 55 -22.39 -9.91 2.92
CA PHE A 55 -21.74 -9.81 4.22
C PHE A 55 -20.22 -9.72 4.09
N LEU A 56 -19.56 -9.26 5.16
CA LEU A 56 -18.12 -9.32 5.34
C LEU A 56 -17.77 -10.54 6.18
N GLY A 57 -16.94 -11.44 5.64
CA GLY A 57 -16.42 -12.60 6.36
C GLY A 57 -15.22 -12.23 7.24
N ILE A 58 -15.24 -12.67 8.51
CA ILE A 58 -14.09 -12.60 9.40
C ILE A 58 -13.48 -13.98 9.49
N PHE A 59 -12.24 -14.14 9.01
CA PHE A 59 -11.53 -15.40 8.93
C PHE A 59 -10.60 -15.57 10.15
N GLY A 60 -11.17 -15.97 11.28
CA GLY A 60 -10.46 -16.16 12.54
C GLY A 60 -10.57 -14.93 13.46
N ASN A 61 -10.57 -15.22 14.76
CA ASN A 61 -10.65 -14.23 15.83
C ASN A 61 -9.81 -14.66 17.06
N ASP A 62 -8.76 -15.41 16.81
CA ASP A 62 -7.91 -16.07 17.81
C ASP A 62 -6.47 -15.53 17.81
N TYR A 63 -6.22 -14.40 17.13
CA TYR A 63 -4.94 -13.71 17.22
C TYR A 63 -4.78 -13.01 18.58
N ASP A 64 -3.55 -12.89 19.05
CA ASP A 64 -3.20 -12.12 20.25
C ASP A 64 -3.24 -10.62 19.97
N THR A 65 -4.44 -10.10 19.79
CA THR A 65 -4.77 -8.71 19.46
C THR A 65 -6.02 -8.26 20.23
N VAL A 66 -6.29 -6.96 20.26
CA VAL A 66 -7.40 -6.39 21.02
C VAL A 66 -8.76 -7.01 20.67
N ASP A 67 -8.97 -7.31 19.39
CA ASP A 67 -10.24 -7.87 18.87
C ASP A 67 -10.11 -9.30 18.32
N GLY A 68 -8.93 -9.90 18.48
CA GLY A 68 -8.66 -11.26 17.99
C GLY A 68 -8.39 -11.32 16.48
N THR A 69 -8.43 -10.21 15.76
CA THR A 69 -8.15 -10.16 14.32
C THR A 69 -6.73 -9.65 14.01
N GLY A 70 -6.29 -9.79 12.78
CA GLY A 70 -4.95 -9.37 12.38
C GLY A 70 -4.83 -7.85 12.29
N VAL A 71 -3.90 -7.27 13.05
CA VAL A 71 -3.55 -5.83 12.95
C VAL A 71 -2.84 -5.53 11.63
N ARG A 72 -3.19 -4.41 11.01
CA ARG A 72 -2.58 -3.93 9.77
C ARG A 72 -2.33 -2.41 9.86
N ASP A 73 -1.24 -1.97 9.24
CA ASP A 73 -0.98 -0.56 9.01
C ASP A 73 -1.62 -0.14 7.67
N TYR A 74 -2.53 0.81 7.72
CA TYR A 74 -3.21 1.35 6.55
C TYR A 74 -2.68 2.74 6.22
N ILE A 75 -2.19 2.91 5.00
CA ILE A 75 -1.71 4.19 4.48
C ILE A 75 -2.68 4.74 3.43
N HIS A 76 -2.98 6.03 3.49
CA HIS A 76 -3.81 6.63 2.45
C HIS A 76 -3.07 6.64 1.10
N VAL A 77 -3.75 6.27 0.02
CA VAL A 77 -3.15 6.14 -1.32
C VAL A 77 -2.49 7.44 -1.81
N MET A 78 -3.02 8.60 -1.39
CA MET A 78 -2.39 9.89 -1.71
C MET A 78 -1.06 10.09 -1.00
N ASP A 79 -0.89 9.60 0.23
CA ASP A 79 0.38 9.70 0.94
C ASP A 79 1.39 8.68 0.39
N LEU A 80 0.91 7.51 -0.03
CA LEU A 80 1.72 6.57 -0.80
C LEU A 80 2.23 7.20 -2.11
N ALA A 81 1.36 7.88 -2.86
CA ALA A 81 1.74 8.58 -4.08
C ALA A 81 2.78 9.69 -3.82
N LYS A 82 2.59 10.49 -2.76
CA LYS A 82 3.58 11.49 -2.32
C LYS A 82 4.93 10.85 -1.97
N GLY A 83 4.93 9.70 -1.32
CA GLY A 83 6.15 8.93 -1.02
C GLY A 83 6.92 8.55 -2.29
N HIS A 84 6.23 8.13 -3.35
CA HIS A 84 6.85 7.86 -4.65
C HIS A 84 7.43 9.11 -5.30
N THR A 85 6.68 10.22 -5.27
CA THR A 85 7.16 11.50 -5.80
C THR A 85 8.39 11.99 -5.04
N ALA A 86 8.36 11.95 -3.70
CA ALA A 86 9.50 12.34 -2.86
C ALA A 86 10.74 11.48 -3.13
N ALA A 87 10.57 10.16 -3.33
CA ALA A 87 11.68 9.29 -3.70
C ALA A 87 12.26 9.64 -5.08
N LEU A 88 11.40 9.98 -6.04
CA LEU A 88 11.82 10.40 -7.37
C LEU A 88 12.56 11.74 -7.35
N ASP A 89 12.10 12.71 -6.56
CA ASP A 89 12.75 14.01 -6.38
C ASP A 89 14.17 13.88 -5.80
N LYS A 90 14.39 12.83 -4.99
CA LYS A 90 15.68 12.54 -4.38
C LYS A 90 16.61 11.62 -5.20
N LYS A 91 16.20 11.21 -6.39
CA LYS A 91 16.93 10.24 -7.23
C LYS A 91 18.38 10.59 -7.53
N ASP A 92 18.69 11.88 -7.63
CA ASP A 92 20.05 12.35 -7.93
C ASP A 92 20.94 12.48 -6.68
N GLU A 93 20.33 12.60 -5.50
CA GLU A 93 21.00 12.65 -4.20
C GLU A 93 21.28 11.24 -3.64
N ILE A 94 20.42 10.28 -3.96
CA ILE A 94 20.48 8.90 -3.45
C ILE A 94 21.14 8.00 -4.48
N ARG A 95 22.34 7.51 -4.17
CA ARG A 95 23.09 6.60 -5.03
C ARG A 95 23.06 5.16 -4.50
N GLY A 96 23.03 4.19 -5.42
CA GLY A 96 23.02 2.77 -5.07
C GLY A 96 21.63 2.23 -4.77
N TYR A 97 21.53 1.29 -3.83
CA TYR A 97 20.28 0.62 -3.46
C TYR A 97 19.82 1.01 -2.07
N HIS A 98 18.63 1.59 -1.99
CA HIS A 98 18.02 2.03 -0.74
C HIS A 98 16.63 1.43 -0.58
N ILE A 99 16.23 1.19 0.67
CA ILE A 99 14.91 0.66 1.02
C ILE A 99 14.29 1.59 2.05
N PHE A 100 13.04 1.99 1.80
CA PHE A 100 12.24 2.78 2.74
C PHE A 100 10.90 2.10 2.98
N ASN A 101 10.46 2.09 4.23
CA ASN A 101 9.11 1.67 4.57
C ASN A 101 8.17 2.88 4.48
N LEU A 102 7.00 2.69 3.89
CA LEU A 102 5.92 3.67 3.84
C LEU A 102 4.72 3.12 4.59
N GLY A 103 4.46 3.68 5.75
CA GLY A 103 3.36 3.35 6.64
C GLY A 103 3.01 4.56 7.50
N THR A 104 2.05 4.39 8.38
CA THR A 104 1.61 5.45 9.30
C THR A 104 2.26 5.33 10.68
N GLY A 105 2.75 4.15 11.06
CA GLY A 105 3.40 3.86 12.35
C GLY A 105 2.43 3.49 13.45
#